data_349e2f2a4563bf2cca85b1ff5ce641bb
#
_entry.id   349e2f2a4563bf2cca85b1ff5ce641bb
#
_cell.length_a   1.000
_cell.length_b   1.000
_cell.length_c   1.000
_cell.angle_alpha   90.00
_cell.angle_beta   90.00
_cell.angle_gamma   90.00
#
_symmetry.space_group_name_H-M   'P 1'
#
loop_
_entity.id
_entity.type
_entity.pdbx_description
1 polymer ?
#
loop_
_entity_poly.entity_id
_entity_poly.type
_entity_poly.pdbx_seq_one_letter_code
_entity_poly.pdbx_strand_id
1 'polypeptide(L)'
;MRFGLLTIWLLFLLALPLNAKKERKPGYEPLFGKAQAAYKVTSSSLKGATFYLVSGHGGPDPGCIGKYQGHELHEDEYAYDIILRLGRELMKRGAKVHFIIQDAKDGIRNQAILKNSKRETCMGKAIPLNQVARLKQRCDAVNALYRKDKGRYKRAIFIHVDSRSRRNQTDVFFYHAPGSSKGRVLTRELQRTFQSKYRQHQPNRGFDGSVSERNLYVLRNTAPVAAFLEVGNIQNAQDQKR
;
A
#
# COMPACT_ATOMS: atom_id res chain seq x y z
N MET A 1 -21.88 -2.99 -83.48
CA MET A 1 -20.75 -2.43 -82.77
C MET A 1 -21.30 -1.78 -81.48
N ARG A 2 -21.17 -2.42 -80.32
CA ARG A 2 -21.54 -1.85 -78.99
C ARG A 2 -20.33 -1.96 -78.07
N PHE A 3 -19.78 -0.82 -77.72
CA PHE A 3 -18.68 -0.72 -76.77
C PHE A 3 -19.25 -0.83 -75.38
N GLY A 4 -18.77 -1.84 -74.60
CA GLY A 4 -19.05 -1.97 -73.19
C GLY A 4 -18.04 -1.15 -72.33
N LEU A 5 -18.53 -0.23 -71.53
CA LEU A 5 -17.75 0.47 -70.53
C LEU A 5 -17.51 -0.45 -69.34
N LEU A 6 -16.24 -0.76 -69.07
CA LEU A 6 -15.79 -1.38 -67.82
C LEU A 6 -15.63 -0.28 -66.78
N THR A 7 -16.49 -0.25 -65.80
CA THR A 7 -16.36 0.60 -64.58
C THR A 7 -15.48 -0.10 -63.52
N ILE A 8 -14.26 0.39 -63.39
CA ILE A 8 -13.33 -0.04 -62.33
C ILE A 8 -13.73 0.64 -60.98
N TRP A 9 -14.26 -0.11 -60.04
CA TRP A 9 -14.47 0.36 -58.68
C TRP A 9 -13.16 0.28 -57.92
N LEU A 10 -12.54 1.44 -57.63
CA LEU A 10 -11.39 1.57 -56.76
C LEU A 10 -11.88 1.53 -55.31
N LEU A 11 -11.74 0.39 -54.65
CA LEU A 11 -11.96 0.23 -53.22
C LEU A 11 -10.81 0.95 -52.47
N PHE A 12 -11.06 2.18 -52.01
CA PHE A 12 -10.23 2.84 -51.02
C PHE A 12 -10.47 2.19 -49.66
N LEU A 13 -9.64 1.22 -49.29
CA LEU A 13 -9.50 0.75 -47.92
C LEU A 13 -8.88 1.89 -47.09
N LEU A 14 -9.74 2.66 -46.42
CA LEU A 14 -9.33 3.56 -45.36
C LEU A 14 -8.74 2.70 -44.24
N ALA A 15 -7.42 2.53 -44.24
CA ALA A 15 -6.67 2.02 -43.09
C ALA A 15 -6.77 3.07 -41.97
N LEU A 16 -7.76 2.89 -41.10
CA LEU A 16 -7.81 3.61 -39.83
C LEU A 16 -6.51 3.29 -39.06
N PRO A 17 -5.75 4.29 -38.60
CA PRO A 17 -4.59 4.00 -37.81
C PRO A 17 -5.07 3.28 -36.56
N LEU A 18 -4.75 1.98 -36.43
CA LEU A 18 -4.80 1.31 -35.13
C LEU A 18 -3.91 2.13 -34.20
N ASN A 19 -4.53 2.88 -33.30
CA ASN A 19 -3.83 3.50 -32.19
C ASN A 19 -3.27 2.36 -31.32
N ALA A 20 -2.12 1.83 -31.69
CA ALA A 20 -1.36 0.90 -30.90
C ALA A 20 -1.06 1.62 -29.58
N LYS A 21 -1.78 1.28 -28.52
CA LYS A 21 -1.47 1.75 -27.17
C LYS A 21 -0.01 1.42 -26.91
N LYS A 22 0.83 2.46 -26.92
CA LYS A 22 2.28 2.33 -26.70
C LYS A 22 2.47 1.48 -25.43
N GLU A 23 2.96 0.26 -25.61
CA GLU A 23 3.21 -0.65 -24.48
C GLU A 23 4.18 0.03 -23.53
N ARG A 24 3.77 0.15 -22.27
CA ARG A 24 4.61 0.72 -21.23
C ARG A 24 5.63 -0.32 -20.81
N LYS A 25 6.88 0.10 -20.63
CA LYS A 25 7.93 -0.78 -20.12
C LYS A 25 7.47 -1.39 -18.78
N PRO A 26 7.69 -2.69 -18.56
CA PRO A 26 7.40 -3.32 -17.28
C PRO A 26 8.22 -2.65 -16.17
N GLY A 27 7.61 -2.51 -15.00
CA GLY A 27 8.31 -2.09 -13.79
C GLY A 27 8.98 -3.29 -13.12
N TYR A 28 9.97 -3.00 -12.29
CA TYR A 28 10.66 -4.01 -11.50
C TYR A 28 10.95 -3.46 -10.10
N GLU A 29 10.57 -4.21 -9.05
CA GLU A 29 10.83 -3.88 -7.65
C GLU A 29 11.26 -5.16 -6.91
N PRO A 30 12.54 -5.27 -6.50
CA PRO A 30 13.07 -6.47 -5.85
C PRO A 30 12.35 -6.85 -4.56
N LEU A 31 11.88 -5.84 -3.81
CA LEU A 31 11.17 -6.06 -2.54
C LEU A 31 9.87 -6.85 -2.69
N PHE A 32 9.31 -6.95 -3.91
CA PHE A 32 8.13 -7.80 -4.13
C PHE A 32 8.44 -9.30 -4.15
N GLY A 33 9.72 -9.67 -4.07
CA GLY A 33 10.19 -11.04 -4.17
C GLY A 33 10.25 -11.55 -5.61
N LYS A 34 11.08 -12.56 -5.85
CA LYS A 34 11.41 -13.06 -7.21
C LYS A 34 10.19 -13.32 -8.10
N ALA A 35 9.13 -13.90 -7.54
CA ALA A 35 7.93 -14.26 -8.31
C ALA A 35 7.07 -13.04 -8.71
N GLN A 36 7.18 -11.92 -8.00
CA GLN A 36 6.32 -10.75 -8.18
C GLN A 36 7.07 -9.44 -8.45
N ALA A 37 8.41 -9.49 -8.54
CA ALA A 37 9.26 -8.32 -8.75
C ALA A 37 8.92 -7.57 -10.04
N ALA A 38 8.65 -8.29 -11.12
CA ALA A 38 8.20 -7.70 -12.37
C ALA A 38 6.69 -7.39 -12.32
N TYR A 39 6.29 -6.23 -12.82
CA TYR A 39 4.88 -5.85 -12.89
C TYR A 39 4.58 -5.00 -14.13
N LYS A 40 3.35 -5.12 -14.66
CA LYS A 40 2.88 -4.31 -15.79
C LYS A 40 2.36 -2.95 -15.29
N VAL A 41 2.87 -1.86 -15.86
CA VAL A 41 2.33 -0.52 -15.62
C VAL A 41 1.03 -0.37 -16.42
N THR A 42 -0.11 -0.31 -15.73
CA THR A 42 -1.45 -0.32 -16.32
C THR A 42 -1.98 1.08 -16.66
N SER A 43 -1.54 2.10 -15.90
CA SER A 43 -1.96 3.49 -16.15
C SER A 43 -0.89 4.48 -15.71
N SER A 44 -1.11 5.77 -16.01
CA SER A 44 -0.31 6.90 -15.52
C SER A 44 -1.11 7.83 -14.61
N SER A 45 -2.23 7.35 -14.07
CA SER A 45 -3.15 8.16 -13.26
C SER A 45 -2.49 8.74 -12.01
N LEU A 46 -1.43 8.10 -11.50
CA LEU A 46 -0.66 8.57 -10.35
C LEU A 46 0.73 9.09 -10.74
N LYS A 47 0.97 9.40 -12.01
CA LYS A 47 2.25 10.00 -12.43
C LYS A 47 2.47 11.33 -11.72
N GLY A 48 3.64 11.49 -11.09
CA GLY A 48 4.00 12.68 -10.29
C GLY A 48 3.54 12.61 -8.84
N ALA A 49 2.80 11.58 -8.44
CA ALA A 49 2.52 11.30 -7.04
C ALA A 49 3.67 10.48 -6.40
N THR A 50 3.98 10.78 -5.15
CA THR A 50 4.99 10.05 -4.35
C THR A 50 4.35 9.57 -3.06
N PHE A 51 4.57 8.29 -2.74
CA PHE A 51 4.10 7.66 -1.53
C PHE A 51 5.28 7.12 -0.70
N TYR A 52 5.27 7.43 0.59
CA TYR A 52 6.19 6.89 1.60
C TYR A 52 5.40 5.85 2.38
N LEU A 53 5.66 4.58 2.13
CA LEU A 53 4.93 3.47 2.71
C LEU A 53 5.73 2.88 3.88
N VAL A 54 5.09 2.80 5.03
CA VAL A 54 5.73 2.40 6.29
C VAL A 54 4.90 1.30 6.93
N SER A 55 5.42 0.09 6.97
CA SER A 55 4.86 -0.97 7.83
C SER A 55 5.15 -0.68 9.30
N GLY A 56 4.23 -1.02 10.17
CA GLY A 56 4.46 -1.02 11.61
C GLY A 56 5.56 -2.00 12.00
N HIS A 57 6.18 -1.78 13.14
CA HIS A 57 7.12 -2.72 13.77
C HIS A 57 8.30 -3.15 12.87
N GLY A 58 8.76 -4.39 12.97
CA GLY A 58 9.86 -4.98 12.19
C GLY A 58 11.20 -5.03 12.91
N GLY A 59 12.09 -5.90 12.47
CA GLY A 59 13.37 -6.18 13.09
C GLY A 59 13.22 -6.82 14.48
N PRO A 60 13.69 -6.16 15.55
CA PRO A 60 13.55 -6.70 16.91
C PRO A 60 12.13 -6.59 17.49
N ASP A 61 11.21 -5.93 16.82
CA ASP A 61 9.86 -5.62 17.30
C ASP A 61 8.79 -6.27 16.40
N PRO A 62 8.24 -7.43 16.80
CA PRO A 62 7.22 -8.13 16.00
C PRO A 62 5.84 -7.46 16.08
N GLY A 63 5.67 -6.43 16.90
CA GLY A 63 4.36 -5.86 17.19
C GLY A 63 3.50 -6.79 18.04
N CYS A 64 2.20 -6.76 17.85
CA CYS A 64 1.31 -7.68 18.52
C CYS A 64 1.39 -9.08 17.91
N ILE A 65 1.27 -10.10 18.76
CA ILE A 65 1.28 -11.51 18.36
C ILE A 65 -0.11 -12.10 18.56
N GLY A 66 -0.76 -12.47 17.46
CA GLY A 66 -1.99 -13.25 17.45
C GLY A 66 -1.70 -14.77 17.43
N LYS A 67 -2.76 -15.58 17.60
CA LYS A 67 -2.66 -17.04 17.47
C LYS A 67 -3.79 -17.57 16.57
N TYR A 68 -3.44 -18.33 15.56
CA TYR A 68 -4.39 -18.96 14.64
C TYR A 68 -3.96 -20.40 14.33
N GLN A 69 -4.83 -21.36 14.59
CA GLN A 69 -4.57 -22.79 14.31
C GLN A 69 -3.22 -23.30 14.88
N GLY A 70 -2.87 -22.88 16.10
CA GLY A 70 -1.62 -23.28 16.75
C GLY A 70 -0.37 -22.49 16.32
N HIS A 71 -0.49 -21.60 15.34
CA HIS A 71 0.61 -20.76 14.86
C HIS A 71 0.53 -19.34 15.42
N GLU A 72 1.69 -18.72 15.59
CA GLU A 72 1.78 -17.29 15.89
C GLU A 72 1.63 -16.46 14.61
N LEU A 73 0.88 -15.36 14.73
CA LEU A 73 0.74 -14.34 13.71
C LEU A 73 1.43 -13.08 14.23
N HIS A 74 2.44 -12.61 13.53
CA HIS A 74 3.23 -11.45 13.93
C HIS A 74 2.77 -10.22 13.14
N GLU A 75 2.41 -9.14 13.83
CA GLU A 75 1.85 -7.92 13.23
C GLU A 75 2.73 -7.34 12.12
N ASP A 76 4.04 -7.26 12.37
CA ASP A 76 5.00 -6.70 11.44
C ASP A 76 5.00 -7.40 10.08
N GLU A 77 4.87 -8.72 10.06
CA GLU A 77 4.87 -9.53 8.84
C GLU A 77 3.65 -9.24 7.95
N TYR A 78 2.47 -9.15 8.56
CA TYR A 78 1.23 -8.83 7.81
C TYR A 78 1.19 -7.37 7.41
N ALA A 79 1.61 -6.45 8.26
CA ALA A 79 1.72 -5.04 7.93
C ALA A 79 2.70 -4.82 6.75
N TYR A 80 3.83 -5.55 6.73
CA TYR A 80 4.80 -5.50 5.65
C TYR A 80 4.24 -6.04 4.33
N ASP A 81 3.59 -7.21 4.34
CA ASP A 81 2.97 -7.78 3.14
C ASP A 81 1.89 -6.86 2.54
N ILE A 82 1.04 -6.24 3.39
CA ILE A 82 0.04 -5.26 2.97
C ILE A 82 0.70 -4.04 2.31
N ILE A 83 1.79 -3.54 2.90
CA ILE A 83 2.54 -2.39 2.35
C ILE A 83 3.14 -2.72 0.99
N LEU A 84 3.69 -3.91 0.79
CA LEU A 84 4.23 -4.32 -0.50
C LEU A 84 3.13 -4.40 -1.57
N ARG A 85 1.98 -5.00 -1.24
CA ARG A 85 0.82 -5.08 -2.15
C ARG A 85 0.28 -3.69 -2.51
N LEU A 86 0.13 -2.80 -1.54
CA LEU A 86 -0.27 -1.42 -1.76
C LEU A 86 0.73 -0.71 -2.68
N GLY A 87 2.00 -0.81 -2.39
CA GLY A 87 3.06 -0.21 -3.20
C GLY A 87 3.04 -0.70 -4.64
N ARG A 88 2.86 -2.01 -4.85
CA ARG A 88 2.75 -2.60 -6.19
C ARG A 88 1.58 -2.02 -6.97
N GLU A 89 0.41 -1.89 -6.35
CA GLU A 89 -0.77 -1.30 -6.99
C GLU A 89 -0.61 0.21 -7.31
N LEU A 90 0.08 0.96 -6.45
CA LEU A 90 0.42 2.36 -6.71
C LEU A 90 1.42 2.50 -7.88
N MET A 91 2.46 1.67 -7.90
CA MET A 91 3.48 1.66 -8.96
C MET A 91 2.91 1.21 -10.30
N LYS A 92 1.98 0.27 -10.33
CA LYS A 92 1.22 -0.12 -11.54
C LYS A 92 0.45 1.06 -12.15
N ARG A 93 0.12 2.08 -11.35
CA ARG A 93 -0.56 3.31 -11.78
C ARG A 93 0.39 4.48 -12.01
N GLY A 94 1.71 4.23 -11.97
CA GLY A 94 2.74 5.22 -12.28
C GLY A 94 3.17 6.10 -11.12
N ALA A 95 2.80 5.77 -9.88
CA ALA A 95 3.30 6.47 -8.70
C ALA A 95 4.78 6.14 -8.45
N LYS A 96 5.49 7.09 -7.83
CA LYS A 96 6.75 6.83 -7.14
C LYS A 96 6.44 6.33 -5.74
N VAL A 97 7.08 5.21 -5.35
CA VAL A 97 6.88 4.61 -4.03
C VAL A 97 8.23 4.43 -3.34
N HIS A 98 8.29 4.76 -2.06
CA HIS A 98 9.39 4.45 -1.17
C HIS A 98 8.91 3.52 -0.07
N PHE A 99 9.49 2.34 0.02
CA PHE A 99 9.29 1.38 1.12
C PHE A 99 10.29 1.72 2.22
N ILE A 100 9.81 2.17 3.37
CA ILE A 100 10.68 2.65 4.45
C ILE A 100 11.23 1.48 5.28
N ILE A 101 10.40 0.50 5.58
CA ILE A 101 10.82 -0.77 6.17
C ILE A 101 10.99 -1.77 5.03
N GLN A 102 12.06 -2.54 5.07
CA GLN A 102 12.48 -3.41 3.98
C GLN A 102 13.02 -4.74 4.50
N ASP A 103 12.56 -5.86 3.93
CA ASP A 103 13.23 -7.15 4.01
C ASP A 103 13.61 -7.60 2.59
N ALA A 104 14.91 -7.80 2.35
CA ALA A 104 15.43 -8.17 1.03
C ALA A 104 15.09 -9.62 0.62
N LYS A 105 14.62 -10.45 1.56
CA LYS A 105 14.31 -11.88 1.34
C LYS A 105 12.82 -12.16 1.29
N ASP A 106 12.04 -11.47 2.10
CA ASP A 106 10.59 -11.66 2.19
C ASP A 106 9.88 -10.69 1.23
N GLY A 107 9.33 -11.24 0.17
CA GLY A 107 8.51 -10.49 -0.78
C GLY A 107 7.02 -10.51 -0.43
N ILE A 108 6.17 -10.31 -1.43
CA ILE A 108 4.72 -10.52 -1.31
C ILE A 108 4.47 -12.02 -1.14
N ARG A 109 3.79 -12.41 -0.07
CA ARG A 109 3.57 -13.80 0.35
C ARG A 109 2.09 -14.15 0.34
N ASN A 110 1.74 -15.29 -0.27
CA ASN A 110 0.35 -15.75 -0.36
C ASN A 110 -0.03 -16.82 0.69
N GLN A 111 0.89 -17.14 1.60
CA GLN A 111 0.62 -18.05 2.71
C GLN A 111 -0.31 -17.39 3.74
N ALA A 112 -1.22 -18.17 4.31
CA ALA A 112 -2.09 -17.69 5.39
C ALA A 112 -1.28 -17.38 6.66
N ILE A 113 -0.25 -18.20 6.95
CA ILE A 113 0.66 -18.01 8.08
C ILE A 113 1.98 -17.45 7.54
N LEU A 114 2.30 -16.22 7.90
CA LEU A 114 3.57 -15.60 7.54
C LEU A 114 4.60 -15.88 8.63
N LYS A 115 5.70 -16.52 8.23
CA LYS A 115 6.78 -16.86 9.16
C LYS A 115 7.48 -15.58 9.60
N ASN A 116 7.65 -15.42 10.92
CA ASN A 116 8.38 -14.28 11.48
C ASN A 116 9.82 -14.23 10.95
N SER A 117 10.22 -13.03 10.57
CA SER A 117 11.59 -12.65 10.23
C SER A 117 12.08 -11.64 11.26
N LYS A 118 13.34 -11.39 11.36
CA LYS A 118 13.93 -10.30 12.16
C LYS A 118 14.96 -9.56 11.33
N ARG A 119 14.82 -9.66 10.00
CA ARG A 119 15.78 -9.13 9.03
C ARG A 119 15.41 -7.76 8.52
N GLU A 120 14.24 -7.25 8.91
CA GLU A 120 13.76 -5.96 8.44
C GLU A 120 14.76 -4.87 8.83
N THR A 121 14.91 -3.96 7.90
CA THR A 121 15.75 -2.77 8.04
C THR A 121 14.93 -1.51 7.76
N CYS A 122 15.34 -0.39 8.29
CA CYS A 122 14.83 0.91 7.88
C CYS A 122 15.77 1.51 6.86
N MET A 123 15.42 1.46 5.57
CA MET A 123 16.25 1.92 4.46
C MET A 123 17.69 1.34 4.51
N GLY A 124 17.79 0.02 4.73
CA GLY A 124 19.07 -0.70 4.81
C GLY A 124 19.79 -0.59 6.14
N LYS A 125 19.27 0.16 7.12
CA LYS A 125 19.87 0.29 8.46
C LYS A 125 19.14 -0.58 9.47
N ALA A 126 19.86 -1.18 10.40
CA ALA A 126 19.27 -1.95 11.50
C ALA A 126 18.24 -1.12 12.27
N ILE A 127 17.12 -1.76 12.64
CA ILE A 127 16.06 -1.13 13.41
C ILE A 127 16.43 -1.18 14.90
N PRO A 128 16.46 -0.03 15.62
CA PRO A 128 16.80 -0.01 17.03
C PRO A 128 15.79 -0.76 17.91
N LEU A 129 16.26 -1.41 18.97
CA LEU A 129 15.38 -2.02 19.97
C LEU A 129 14.56 -0.97 20.74
N ASN A 130 15.13 0.19 21.00
CA ASN A 130 14.44 1.28 21.69
C ASN A 130 13.29 1.84 20.82
N GLN A 131 12.09 1.88 21.38
CA GLN A 131 10.88 2.30 20.68
C GLN A 131 10.96 3.72 20.13
N VAL A 132 11.42 4.67 20.92
CA VAL A 132 11.52 6.08 20.49
C VAL A 132 12.53 6.21 19.36
N ALA A 133 13.68 5.53 19.47
CA ALA A 133 14.72 5.56 18.47
C ALA A 133 14.22 4.98 17.11
N ARG A 134 13.50 3.84 17.13
CA ARG A 134 12.98 3.26 15.88
C ARG A 134 11.84 4.06 15.26
N LEU A 135 10.98 4.71 16.07
CA LEU A 135 9.97 5.64 15.55
C LEU A 135 10.62 6.87 14.91
N LYS A 136 11.64 7.42 15.57
CA LYS A 136 12.43 8.55 15.04
C LYS A 136 13.12 8.17 13.73
N GLN A 137 13.75 6.99 13.67
CA GLN A 137 14.46 6.50 12.46
C GLN A 137 13.54 6.49 11.23
N ARG A 138 12.27 6.01 11.38
CA ARG A 138 11.28 6.00 10.29
C ARG A 138 10.89 7.39 9.85
N CYS A 139 10.62 8.28 10.79
CA CYS A 139 10.28 9.68 10.50
C CYS A 139 11.43 10.38 9.78
N ASP A 140 12.68 10.18 10.25
CA ASP A 140 13.87 10.77 9.64
C ASP A 140 14.06 10.27 8.20
N ALA A 141 13.86 8.97 7.95
CA ALA A 141 13.93 8.38 6.62
C ALA A 141 12.88 8.98 5.67
N VAL A 142 11.62 9.03 6.11
CA VAL A 142 10.52 9.66 5.35
C VAL A 142 10.85 11.12 5.05
N ASN A 143 11.26 11.88 6.05
CA ASN A 143 11.53 13.31 5.93
C ASN A 143 12.73 13.60 5.02
N ALA A 144 13.77 12.77 5.06
CA ALA A 144 14.93 12.89 4.18
C ALA A 144 14.54 12.67 2.70
N LEU A 145 13.71 11.67 2.42
CA LEU A 145 13.19 11.40 1.08
C LEU A 145 12.22 12.51 0.63
N TYR A 146 11.34 12.96 1.52
CA TYR A 146 10.39 14.04 1.24
C TYR A 146 11.07 15.33 0.79
N ARG A 147 12.20 15.70 1.39
CA ARG A 147 12.99 16.88 0.99
C ARG A 147 13.61 16.73 -0.41
N LYS A 148 13.96 15.51 -0.80
CA LYS A 148 14.60 15.22 -2.11
C LYS A 148 13.57 15.10 -3.24
N ASP A 149 12.36 14.64 -2.95
CA ASP A 149 11.33 14.42 -3.95
C ASP A 149 10.70 15.74 -4.42
N LYS A 150 10.54 15.89 -5.75
CA LYS A 150 10.01 17.10 -6.38
C LYS A 150 8.49 17.04 -6.64
N GLY A 151 7.84 15.90 -6.45
CA GLY A 151 6.40 15.71 -6.71
C GLY A 151 5.51 16.63 -5.86
N ARG A 152 4.42 17.11 -6.44
CA ARG A 152 3.46 17.98 -5.73
C ARG A 152 2.53 17.21 -4.80
N TYR A 153 2.20 15.97 -5.13
CA TYR A 153 1.37 15.10 -4.31
C TYR A 153 2.26 14.08 -3.59
N LYS A 154 2.47 14.29 -2.29
CA LYS A 154 3.31 13.45 -1.44
C LYS A 154 2.54 13.01 -0.21
N ARG A 155 2.45 11.70 0.06
CA ARG A 155 1.71 11.13 1.19
C ARG A 155 2.53 10.06 1.90
N ALA A 156 2.48 10.08 3.23
CA ALA A 156 2.98 8.97 4.05
C ALA A 156 1.80 8.12 4.52
N ILE A 157 1.93 6.80 4.36
CA ILE A 157 0.93 5.83 4.80
C ILE A 157 1.63 4.85 5.75
N PHE A 158 1.15 4.81 6.98
CA PHE A 158 1.58 3.87 8.01
C PHE A 158 0.52 2.79 8.13
N ILE A 159 0.93 1.52 8.07
CA ILE A 159 0.03 0.37 8.21
C ILE A 159 0.45 -0.44 9.42
N HIS A 160 -0.51 -0.68 10.30
CA HIS A 160 -0.45 -1.55 11.45
C HIS A 160 -1.61 -2.54 11.41
N VAL A 161 -1.54 -3.60 12.22
CA VAL A 161 -2.65 -4.50 12.46
C VAL A 161 -3.07 -4.37 13.91
N ASP A 162 -4.32 -3.99 14.15
CA ASP A 162 -4.84 -3.71 15.49
C ASP A 162 -4.75 -4.95 16.40
N SER A 163 -4.65 -4.72 17.71
CA SER A 163 -4.48 -5.74 18.73
C SER A 163 -5.45 -5.58 19.90
N ARG A 164 -6.70 -5.25 19.61
CA ARG A 164 -7.72 -5.07 20.61
C ARG A 164 -8.16 -6.39 21.25
N SER A 165 -9.14 -6.34 22.13
CA SER A 165 -9.75 -7.52 22.72
C SER A 165 -10.14 -8.55 21.65
N ARG A 166 -9.90 -9.84 21.92
CA ARG A 166 -10.25 -10.96 21.01
C ARG A 166 -11.71 -10.95 20.56
N ARG A 167 -12.62 -10.36 21.32
CA ARG A 167 -14.04 -10.26 20.99
C ARG A 167 -14.36 -9.16 19.98
N ASN A 168 -13.47 -8.18 19.82
CA ASN A 168 -13.75 -7.04 18.98
C ASN A 168 -13.24 -7.29 17.54
N GLN A 169 -14.16 -7.46 16.64
CA GLN A 169 -13.88 -7.41 15.22
C GLN A 169 -13.62 -5.95 14.83
N THR A 170 -12.65 -5.74 13.96
CA THR A 170 -12.26 -4.41 13.49
C THR A 170 -12.06 -4.45 11.98
N ASP A 171 -12.63 -3.52 11.25
CA ASP A 171 -12.28 -3.39 9.84
C ASP A 171 -11.06 -2.52 9.67
N VAL A 172 -11.18 -1.21 9.86
CA VAL A 172 -10.04 -0.30 9.76
C VAL A 172 -10.27 0.95 10.60
N PHE A 173 -9.28 1.32 11.42
CA PHE A 173 -9.23 2.64 12.00
C PHE A 173 -8.25 3.53 11.23
N PHE A 174 -8.65 4.76 10.97
CA PHE A 174 -7.88 5.73 10.23
C PHE A 174 -7.54 6.91 11.15
N TYR A 175 -6.25 7.16 11.33
CA TYR A 175 -5.78 8.24 12.19
C TYR A 175 -5.02 9.28 11.41
N HIS A 176 -5.23 10.54 11.77
CA HIS A 176 -4.45 11.68 11.30
C HIS A 176 -3.91 12.50 12.47
N ALA A 177 -2.89 13.33 12.20
CA ALA A 177 -2.35 14.19 13.24
C ALA A 177 -3.39 15.23 13.71
N PRO A 178 -3.41 15.60 14.99
CA PRO A 178 -4.22 16.70 15.50
C PRO A 178 -4.04 17.99 14.68
N GLY A 179 -5.15 18.66 14.38
CA GLY A 179 -5.14 19.89 13.59
C GLY A 179 -4.82 19.74 12.09
N SER A 180 -4.51 18.53 11.61
CA SER A 180 -4.19 18.33 10.19
C SER A 180 -5.44 18.21 9.32
N SER A 181 -5.90 19.33 8.76
CA SER A 181 -7.05 19.36 7.83
C SER A 181 -6.81 18.46 6.60
N LYS A 182 -5.61 18.48 6.02
CA LYS A 182 -5.23 17.61 4.88
C LYS A 182 -5.16 16.14 5.27
N GLY A 183 -4.68 15.82 6.48
CA GLY A 183 -4.69 14.47 7.01
C GLY A 183 -6.11 13.95 7.21
N ARG A 184 -7.01 14.77 7.75
CA ARG A 184 -8.42 14.45 7.91
C ARG A 184 -9.11 14.16 6.56
N VAL A 185 -8.84 14.99 5.54
CA VAL A 185 -9.37 14.74 4.19
C VAL A 185 -8.87 13.39 3.66
N LEU A 186 -7.55 13.13 3.74
CA LEU A 186 -6.95 11.87 3.29
C LEU A 186 -7.59 10.65 3.99
N THR A 187 -7.70 10.68 5.31
CA THR A 187 -8.24 9.55 6.08
C THR A 187 -9.74 9.32 5.82
N ARG A 188 -10.52 10.38 5.61
CA ARG A 188 -11.93 10.26 5.21
C ARG A 188 -12.10 9.65 3.82
N GLU A 189 -11.26 10.04 2.86
CA GLU A 189 -11.29 9.44 1.51
C GLU A 189 -10.89 7.96 1.54
N LEU A 190 -9.88 7.61 2.34
CA LEU A 190 -9.53 6.21 2.58
C LEU A 190 -10.71 5.44 3.20
N GLN A 191 -11.34 5.96 4.25
CA GLN A 191 -12.50 5.33 4.89
C GLN A 191 -13.64 5.08 3.89
N ARG A 192 -14.03 6.09 3.11
CA ARG A 192 -15.07 5.96 2.09
C ARG A 192 -14.74 4.88 1.06
N THR A 193 -13.47 4.85 0.63
CA THR A 193 -12.98 3.86 -0.33
C THR A 193 -13.05 2.44 0.25
N PHE A 194 -12.58 2.25 1.48
CA PHE A 194 -12.67 0.97 2.17
C PHE A 194 -14.12 0.54 2.35
N GLN A 195 -14.99 1.41 2.86
CA GLN A 195 -16.42 1.12 3.03
C GLN A 195 -17.08 0.70 1.73
N SER A 196 -16.77 1.39 0.62
CA SER A 196 -17.27 1.04 -0.72
C SER A 196 -16.78 -0.35 -1.15
N LYS A 197 -15.51 -0.66 -0.93
CA LYS A 197 -14.92 -1.95 -1.29
C LYS A 197 -15.44 -3.09 -0.41
N TYR A 198 -15.60 -2.86 0.88
CA TYR A 198 -16.22 -3.84 1.77
C TYR A 198 -17.65 -4.15 1.32
N ARG A 199 -18.45 -3.14 0.99
CA ARG A 199 -19.80 -3.31 0.46
C ARG A 199 -19.83 -4.14 -0.83
N GLN A 200 -18.85 -3.92 -1.71
CA GLN A 200 -18.72 -4.64 -2.97
C GLN A 200 -18.31 -6.11 -2.79
N HIS A 201 -17.36 -6.39 -1.88
CA HIS A 201 -16.72 -7.71 -1.75
C HIS A 201 -17.27 -8.53 -0.58
N GLN A 202 -17.93 -7.90 0.37
CA GLN A 202 -18.54 -8.52 1.56
C GLN A 202 -19.94 -7.93 1.79
N PRO A 203 -20.90 -8.17 0.86
CA PRO A 203 -22.24 -7.66 0.99
C PRO A 203 -22.89 -8.22 2.28
N ASN A 204 -23.76 -7.43 2.91
CA ASN A 204 -24.51 -7.78 4.13
C ASN A 204 -23.68 -7.85 5.43
N ARG A 205 -22.37 -7.59 5.38
CA ARG A 205 -21.52 -7.63 6.59
C ARG A 205 -21.47 -6.28 7.33
N GLY A 206 -21.61 -5.19 6.60
CA GLY A 206 -21.34 -3.84 7.10
C GLY A 206 -19.84 -3.49 7.06
N PHE A 207 -19.52 -2.31 7.57
CA PHE A 207 -18.15 -1.82 7.72
C PHE A 207 -18.00 -1.13 9.07
N ASP A 208 -17.09 -1.64 9.90
CA ASP A 208 -16.72 -1.05 11.18
C ASP A 208 -15.36 -0.36 11.05
N GLY A 209 -15.39 0.95 10.94
CA GLY A 209 -14.18 1.75 10.80
C GLY A 209 -14.44 3.22 11.07
N SER A 210 -13.50 3.85 11.74
CA SER A 210 -13.61 5.24 12.16
C SER A 210 -12.43 6.10 11.73
N VAL A 211 -12.67 7.40 11.58
CA VAL A 211 -11.62 8.41 11.39
C VAL A 211 -11.54 9.25 12.63
N SER A 212 -10.34 9.38 13.20
CA SER A 212 -10.10 10.23 14.37
C SER A 212 -8.72 10.86 14.38
N GLU A 213 -8.56 11.88 15.19
CA GLU A 213 -7.26 12.46 15.50
C GLU A 213 -6.53 11.60 16.53
N ARG A 214 -5.23 11.37 16.30
CA ARG A 214 -4.37 10.74 17.30
C ARG A 214 -3.01 11.40 17.36
N ASN A 215 -2.56 11.66 18.57
CA ASN A 215 -1.26 12.25 18.85
C ASN A 215 -0.14 11.19 18.80
N LEU A 216 -0.03 10.48 17.64
CA LEU A 216 1.00 9.48 17.44
C LEU A 216 2.33 10.13 17.03
N TYR A 217 3.43 9.58 17.55
CA TYR A 217 4.78 10.09 17.27
C TYR A 217 5.02 10.26 15.77
N VAL A 218 4.73 9.22 14.98
CA VAL A 218 4.96 9.21 13.53
C VAL A 218 4.09 10.22 12.78
N LEU A 219 2.87 10.47 13.23
CA LEU A 219 1.99 11.47 12.61
C LEU A 219 2.45 12.91 12.87
N ARG A 220 3.02 13.17 14.07
CA ARG A 220 3.54 14.50 14.43
C ARG A 220 4.88 14.83 13.79
N ASN A 221 5.74 13.81 13.62
CA ASN A 221 7.13 14.01 13.24
C ASN A 221 7.40 13.69 11.77
N THR A 222 6.34 13.45 10.96
CA THR A 222 6.45 13.19 9.53
C THR A 222 6.00 14.42 8.73
N ALA A 223 6.87 14.92 7.86
CA ALA A 223 6.64 16.14 7.10
C ALA A 223 5.54 16.04 6.02
N PRO A 224 5.45 14.97 5.21
CA PRO A 224 4.34 14.82 4.28
C PRO A 224 3.01 14.64 5.01
N VAL A 225 1.90 14.97 4.34
CA VAL A 225 0.57 14.62 4.84
C VAL A 225 0.49 13.12 5.07
N ALA A 226 0.14 12.70 6.29
CA ALA A 226 0.21 11.33 6.73
C ALA A 226 -1.16 10.78 7.14
N ALA A 227 -1.36 9.48 6.88
CA ALA A 227 -2.42 8.66 7.45
C ALA A 227 -1.81 7.44 8.14
N PHE A 228 -2.37 7.08 9.28
CA PHE A 228 -2.02 5.87 10.02
C PHE A 228 -3.25 4.97 10.08
N LEU A 229 -3.09 3.72 9.69
CA LEU A 229 -4.17 2.76 9.58
C LEU A 229 -3.90 1.57 10.50
N GLU A 230 -4.92 1.19 11.28
CA GLU A 230 -4.99 -0.09 11.98
C GLU A 230 -5.95 -0.98 11.21
N VAL A 231 -5.47 -2.04 10.59
CA VAL A 231 -6.27 -2.89 9.72
C VAL A 231 -6.54 -4.24 10.37
N GLY A 232 -7.82 -4.57 10.54
CA GLY A 232 -8.24 -5.80 11.21
C GLY A 232 -7.85 -5.84 12.69
N ASN A 233 -8.05 -6.98 13.32
CA ASN A 233 -7.61 -7.26 14.70
C ASN A 233 -6.93 -8.63 14.74
N ILE A 234 -5.61 -8.64 14.92
CA ILE A 234 -4.79 -9.87 14.92
C ILE A 234 -5.18 -10.87 16.02
N GLN A 235 -5.93 -10.41 17.05
CA GLN A 235 -6.43 -11.26 18.13
C GLN A 235 -7.82 -11.85 17.84
N ASN A 236 -8.54 -11.37 16.80
CA ASN A 236 -9.90 -11.78 16.51
C ASN A 236 -9.91 -12.88 15.43
N ALA A 237 -10.56 -14.02 15.72
CA ALA A 237 -10.58 -15.18 14.83
C ALA A 237 -11.26 -14.92 13.47
N GLN A 238 -12.21 -13.98 13.38
CA GLN A 238 -12.84 -13.63 12.10
C GLN A 238 -11.93 -12.72 11.28
N ASP A 239 -11.23 -11.78 11.92
CA ASP A 239 -10.28 -10.90 11.26
C ASP A 239 -9.05 -11.67 10.75
N GLN A 240 -8.59 -12.67 11.51
CA GLN A 240 -7.50 -13.57 11.10
C GLN A 240 -7.82 -14.38 9.84
N LYS A 241 -9.10 -14.69 9.58
CA LYS A 241 -9.53 -15.40 8.37
C LYS A 241 -9.56 -14.54 7.12
N ARG A 242 -9.54 -13.24 7.29
CA ARG A 242 -9.56 -12.24 6.19
C ARG A 242 -8.18 -11.92 5.70
#